data_2f05aea0cfa4a0727adc4a295afd6358
#
_entry.id   2f05aea0cfa4a0727adc4a295afd6358
#
_cell.length_a   1.000
_cell.length_b   1.000
_cell.length_c   1.000
_cell.angle_alpha   90.00
_cell.angle_beta   90.00
_cell.angle_gamma   90.00
#
_symmetry.space_group_name_H-M   'P 1'
#
loop_
_entity.id
_entity.type
_entity.pdbx_description
1 polymer ?
#
loop_
_entity_poly.entity_id
_entity_poly.type
_entity_poly.pdbx_seq_one_letter_code
_entity_poly.pdbx_strand_id
1 'polypeptide(L)'
;MTKTILPKLIQNISRNMSSTATASRRPYTVIVEGNIGAGKTTFLQPFLKHEKIVQVCTEPVEKWRNLQGHNLLQKMYQDPKRWSFELQSYIQLTMVQEHMKSCDVPVKMMERSLLRFAFHIETWLVMVFRLA
;
A
#
# COMPACT_ATOMS: atom_id res chain seq x y z
N MET A 1 -8.04 5.52 21.17
CA MET A 1 -6.60 5.19 21.35
C MET A 1 -5.69 5.63 20.19
N THR A 2 -6.21 6.11 19.07
CA THR A 2 -5.42 6.52 17.90
C THR A 2 -4.74 7.90 17.99
N LYS A 3 -5.17 8.77 18.90
CA LYS A 3 -4.68 10.16 18.99
C LYS A 3 -3.21 10.31 19.42
N THR A 4 -2.62 9.31 20.05
CA THR A 4 -1.28 9.41 20.68
C THR A 4 -0.16 8.78 19.83
N ILE A 5 -0.46 7.89 18.91
CA ILE A 5 0.54 7.15 18.12
C ILE A 5 1.08 8.01 16.98
N LEU A 6 0.20 8.71 16.29
CA LEU A 6 0.54 9.52 15.12
C LEU A 6 1.58 10.63 15.41
N PRO A 7 1.41 11.48 16.43
CA PRO A 7 2.38 12.52 16.75
C PRO A 7 3.75 11.95 17.12
N LYS A 8 3.78 10.84 17.87
CA LYS A 8 5.04 10.18 18.25
C LYS A 8 5.77 9.57 17.05
N LEU A 9 5.03 8.96 16.13
CA LEU A 9 5.60 8.39 14.91
C LEU A 9 6.21 9.49 14.04
N ILE A 10 5.49 10.57 13.80
CA ILE A 10 5.96 11.73 13.02
C ILE A 10 7.19 12.38 13.69
N GLN A 11 7.18 12.51 15.01
CA GLN A 11 8.27 13.11 15.77
C GLN A 11 9.54 12.23 15.76
N ASN A 12 9.41 10.91 15.81
CA ASN A 12 10.54 9.99 15.68
C ASN A 12 11.13 10.01 14.26
N ILE A 13 10.29 10.04 13.24
CA ILE A 13 10.72 10.17 11.84
C ILE A 13 11.49 11.49 11.67
N SER A 14 10.95 12.60 12.17
CA SER A 14 11.58 13.92 12.08
C SER A 14 12.95 13.99 12.82
N ARG A 15 13.07 13.36 13.99
CA ARG A 15 14.35 13.32 14.75
C ARG A 15 15.45 12.53 14.03
N ASN A 16 15.09 11.42 13.40
CA ASN A 16 16.05 10.61 12.63
C ASN A 16 16.49 11.27 11.31
N MET A 17 15.73 12.26 10.81
CA MET A 17 16.05 12.99 9.61
C MET A 17 17.06 14.13 9.80
N SER A 18 17.18 14.69 11.00
CA SER A 18 18.06 15.85 11.26
C SER A 18 19.53 15.49 11.37
N SER A 19 19.90 14.20 11.39
CA SER A 19 21.28 13.79 11.66
C SER A 19 22.13 13.42 10.43
N THR A 20 21.60 13.46 9.19
CA THR A 20 22.42 13.15 8.01
C THR A 20 21.90 13.87 6.76
N ALA A 21 22.51 15.01 6.47
CA ALA A 21 22.45 15.65 5.15
C ALA A 21 23.32 14.84 4.15
N THR A 22 22.84 14.76 2.87
CA THR A 22 23.54 14.31 1.68
C THR A 22 23.91 12.83 1.55
N ALA A 23 22.89 12.00 1.31
CA ALA A 23 23.00 10.86 0.42
C ALA A 23 21.60 10.63 -0.18
N SER A 24 21.51 10.25 -1.45
CA SER A 24 20.26 9.85 -2.11
C SER A 24 19.62 8.70 -1.30
N ARG A 25 18.89 9.04 -0.26
CA ARG A 25 18.24 8.08 0.63
C ARG A 25 16.99 7.56 -0.05
N ARG A 26 16.94 6.26 -0.26
CA ARG A 26 15.70 5.57 -0.60
C ARG A 26 14.66 5.89 0.48
N PRO A 27 13.42 6.22 0.10
CA PRO A 27 12.38 6.51 1.09
C PRO A 27 12.10 5.27 1.95
N TYR A 28 11.76 5.49 3.21
CA TYR A 28 11.24 4.43 4.05
C TYR A 28 9.88 4.00 3.52
N THR A 29 9.74 2.73 3.16
CA THR A 29 8.46 2.20 2.70
C THR A 29 7.73 1.52 3.85
N VAL A 30 6.53 2.01 4.14
CA VAL A 30 5.61 1.44 5.12
C VAL A 30 4.45 0.80 4.37
N ILE A 31 4.22 -0.49 4.59
CA ILE A 31 3.10 -1.21 4.00
C ILE A 31 2.01 -1.36 5.06
N VAL A 32 0.82 -0.86 4.77
CA VAL A 32 -0.37 -1.01 5.62
C VAL A 32 -1.20 -2.15 5.07
N GLU A 33 -1.13 -3.27 5.75
CA GLU A 33 -1.74 -4.52 5.32
C GLU A 33 -2.94 -4.89 6.20
N GLY A 34 -3.95 -5.53 5.62
CA GLY A 34 -5.13 -6.00 6.33
C GLY A 34 -6.23 -6.44 5.39
N ASN A 35 -7.25 -7.10 5.93
CA ASN A 35 -8.40 -7.57 5.17
C ASN A 35 -9.20 -6.42 4.54
N ILE A 36 -10.04 -6.76 3.55
CA ILE A 36 -11.03 -5.82 3.01
C ILE A 36 -11.93 -5.36 4.17
N GLY A 37 -12.20 -4.05 4.23
CA GLY A 37 -13.01 -3.48 5.30
C GLY A 37 -12.31 -3.28 6.66
N ALA A 38 -11.03 -3.63 6.79
CA ALA A 38 -10.27 -3.47 8.04
C ALA A 38 -9.95 -2.00 8.41
N GLY A 39 -10.42 -1.02 7.63
CA GLY A 39 -10.19 0.40 7.91
C GLY A 39 -8.82 0.93 7.50
N LYS A 40 -8.09 0.25 6.61
CA LYS A 40 -6.76 0.69 6.12
C LYS A 40 -6.79 2.09 5.52
N THR A 41 -7.72 2.34 4.61
CA THR A 41 -7.89 3.64 3.97
C THR A 41 -8.21 4.72 5.00
N THR A 42 -9.08 4.42 5.98
CA THR A 42 -9.39 5.34 7.09
C THR A 42 -8.15 5.63 7.94
N PHE A 43 -7.32 4.61 8.19
CA PHE A 43 -6.06 4.78 8.92
C PHE A 43 -5.08 5.67 8.16
N LEU A 44 -5.06 5.62 6.83
CA LEU A 44 -4.15 6.41 5.98
C LEU A 44 -4.59 7.87 5.81
N GLN A 45 -5.87 8.19 6.00
CA GLN A 45 -6.42 9.54 5.82
C GLN A 45 -5.67 10.65 6.59
N PRO A 46 -5.30 10.50 7.87
CA PRO A 46 -4.57 11.52 8.60
C PRO A 46 -3.19 11.84 8.00
N PHE A 47 -2.56 10.90 7.31
CA PHE A 47 -1.23 11.07 6.73
C PHE A 47 -1.25 11.91 5.44
N LEU A 48 -2.39 12.00 4.75
CA LEU A 48 -2.55 12.86 3.57
C LEU A 48 -2.29 14.34 3.87
N LYS A 49 -2.44 14.76 5.12
CA LYS A 49 -2.15 16.14 5.56
C LYS A 49 -0.64 16.44 5.67
N HIS A 50 0.21 15.43 5.54
CA HIS A 50 1.67 15.53 5.75
C HIS A 50 2.45 15.24 4.47
N GLU A 51 2.01 15.75 3.33
CA GLU A 51 2.55 15.49 1.99
C GLU A 51 4.06 15.76 1.86
N LYS A 52 4.59 16.70 2.65
CA LYS A 52 6.03 17.02 2.66
C LYS A 52 6.90 15.93 3.28
N ILE A 53 6.31 15.01 4.02
CA ILE A 53 7.02 13.95 4.76
C ILE A 53 6.58 12.57 4.31
N VAL A 54 5.29 12.41 3.96
CA VAL A 54 4.68 11.12 3.68
C VAL A 54 3.96 11.17 2.34
N GLN A 55 4.32 10.26 1.45
CA GLN A 55 3.55 9.97 0.23
C GLN A 55 2.66 8.77 0.51
N VAL A 56 1.35 8.94 0.42
CA VAL A 56 0.37 7.86 0.58
C VAL A 56 0.00 7.32 -0.79
N CYS A 57 0.18 6.01 -0.98
CA CYS A 57 -0.23 5.27 -2.18
C CYS A 57 -1.37 4.33 -1.80
N THR A 58 -2.58 4.65 -2.23
CA THR A 58 -3.77 3.79 -2.06
C THR A 58 -3.83 2.72 -3.13
N GLU A 59 -4.63 1.68 -2.89
CA GLU A 59 -4.88 0.64 -3.89
C GLU A 59 -5.57 1.24 -5.13
N PRO A 60 -5.10 0.93 -6.35
CA PRO A 60 -5.67 1.48 -7.58
C PRO A 60 -6.94 0.72 -8.01
N VAL A 61 -7.95 0.65 -7.16
CA VAL A 61 -9.19 -0.13 -7.37
C VAL A 61 -9.93 0.28 -8.64
N GLU A 62 -9.86 1.56 -9.01
CA GLU A 62 -10.50 2.04 -10.24
C GLU A 62 -9.90 1.42 -11.50
N LYS A 63 -8.59 1.10 -11.51
CA LYS A 63 -7.97 0.37 -12.61
C LYS A 63 -8.54 -1.06 -12.73
N TRP A 64 -8.90 -1.68 -11.61
CA TRP A 64 -9.45 -3.04 -11.58
C TRP A 64 -10.92 -3.08 -12.00
N ARG A 65 -11.63 -1.95 -11.80
CA ARG A 65 -13.01 -1.76 -12.24
C ARG A 65 -13.15 -1.39 -13.69
N ASN A 66 -12.11 -0.83 -14.29
CA ASN A 66 -12.14 -0.39 -15.68
C ASN A 66 -10.82 -0.74 -16.39
N LEU A 67 -10.69 -1.99 -16.80
CA LEU A 67 -9.62 -2.44 -17.66
C LEU A 67 -10.15 -2.44 -19.12
N GLN A 68 -9.81 -1.41 -19.88
CA GLN A 68 -10.25 -1.26 -21.27
C GLN A 68 -11.78 -1.42 -21.45
N GLY A 69 -12.56 -0.82 -20.57
CA GLY A 69 -14.02 -0.92 -20.58
C GLY A 69 -14.59 -2.17 -19.90
N HIS A 70 -13.74 -3.04 -19.34
CA HIS A 70 -14.17 -4.24 -18.62
C HIS A 70 -13.95 -4.12 -17.12
N ASN A 71 -14.98 -4.41 -16.33
CA ASN A 71 -14.87 -4.48 -14.88
C ASN A 71 -14.38 -5.88 -14.45
N LEU A 72 -13.06 -6.01 -14.32
CA LEU A 72 -12.43 -7.28 -13.98
C LEU A 72 -12.79 -7.74 -12.56
N LEU A 73 -12.94 -6.79 -11.62
CA LEU A 73 -13.37 -7.07 -10.26
C LEU A 73 -14.78 -7.65 -10.21
N GLN A 74 -15.71 -7.09 -10.97
CA GLN A 74 -17.08 -7.60 -11.07
C GLN A 74 -17.11 -9.00 -11.70
N LYS A 75 -16.35 -9.23 -12.76
CA LYS A 75 -16.25 -10.54 -13.42
C LYS A 75 -15.78 -11.61 -12.43
N MET A 76 -14.79 -11.29 -11.59
CA MET A 76 -14.30 -12.20 -10.56
C MET A 76 -15.38 -12.55 -9.54
N TYR A 77 -16.21 -11.59 -9.10
CA TYR A 77 -17.33 -11.91 -8.20
C TYR A 77 -18.42 -12.75 -8.85
N GLN A 78 -18.62 -12.63 -10.16
CA GLN A 78 -19.61 -13.43 -10.91
C GLN A 78 -19.12 -14.87 -11.18
N ASP A 79 -17.86 -15.04 -11.55
CA ASP A 79 -17.24 -16.34 -11.79
C ASP A 79 -15.79 -16.38 -11.26
N PRO A 80 -15.62 -16.66 -9.95
CA PRO A 80 -14.31 -16.68 -9.33
C PRO A 80 -13.37 -17.73 -9.94
N LYS A 81 -13.89 -18.88 -10.35
CA LYS A 81 -13.07 -19.95 -10.93
C LYS A 81 -12.41 -19.53 -12.22
N ARG A 82 -13.09 -18.71 -13.02
CA ARG A 82 -12.61 -18.25 -14.31
C ARG A 82 -11.71 -17.01 -14.18
N TRP A 83 -12.04 -16.06 -13.31
CA TRP A 83 -11.46 -14.71 -13.33
C TRP A 83 -10.51 -14.37 -12.19
N SER A 84 -10.37 -15.26 -11.18
CA SER A 84 -9.51 -14.94 -10.02
C SER A 84 -8.05 -14.79 -10.40
N PHE A 85 -7.54 -15.64 -11.28
CA PHE A 85 -6.14 -15.60 -11.70
C PHE A 85 -5.83 -14.30 -12.47
N GLU A 86 -6.67 -13.94 -13.42
CA GLU A 86 -6.51 -12.73 -14.24
C GLU A 86 -6.57 -11.47 -13.40
N LEU A 87 -7.56 -11.39 -12.49
CA LEU A 87 -7.66 -10.26 -11.56
C LEU A 87 -6.43 -10.20 -10.66
N GLN A 88 -6.02 -11.31 -10.06
CA GLN A 88 -4.87 -11.34 -9.15
C GLN A 88 -3.58 -10.93 -9.86
N SER A 89 -3.36 -11.41 -11.08
CA SER A 89 -2.21 -11.03 -11.89
C SER A 89 -2.21 -9.52 -12.20
N TYR A 90 -3.37 -8.97 -12.51
CA TYR A 90 -3.51 -7.54 -12.79
C TYR A 90 -3.35 -6.68 -11.53
N ILE A 91 -3.86 -7.13 -10.38
CA ILE A 91 -3.61 -6.50 -9.08
C ILE A 91 -2.11 -6.43 -8.82
N GLN A 92 -1.38 -7.55 -8.94
CA GLN A 92 0.06 -7.59 -8.72
C GLN A 92 0.80 -6.62 -9.65
N LEU A 93 0.48 -6.62 -10.94
CA LEU A 93 1.08 -5.71 -11.90
C LEU A 93 0.88 -4.24 -11.51
N THR A 94 -0.37 -3.85 -11.19
CA THR A 94 -0.69 -2.47 -10.83
C THR A 94 -0.07 -2.06 -9.50
N MET A 95 0.02 -2.96 -8.52
CA MET A 95 0.69 -2.71 -7.24
C MET A 95 2.20 -2.53 -7.41
N VAL A 96 2.85 -3.33 -8.27
CA VAL A 96 4.27 -3.15 -8.59
C VAL A 96 4.49 -1.80 -9.28
N GLN A 97 3.63 -1.40 -10.20
CA GLN A 97 3.70 -0.08 -10.83
C GLN A 97 3.60 1.06 -9.82
N GLU A 98 2.68 0.97 -8.84
CA GLU A 98 2.58 1.96 -7.76
C GLU A 98 3.83 1.94 -6.85
N HIS A 99 4.41 0.77 -6.60
CA HIS A 99 5.64 0.64 -5.82
C HIS A 99 6.84 1.29 -6.53
N MET A 100 6.93 1.15 -7.84
CA MET A 100 8.04 1.68 -8.65
C MET A 100 7.96 3.19 -8.90
N LYS A 101 6.84 3.84 -8.59
CA LYS A 101 6.76 5.31 -8.70
C LYS A 101 7.79 5.97 -7.82
N SER A 102 8.45 7.00 -8.36
CA SER A 102 9.39 7.83 -7.59
C SER A 102 8.72 8.43 -6.37
N CYS A 103 9.48 8.58 -5.32
CA CYS A 103 9.04 9.19 -4.07
C CYS A 103 10.11 10.16 -3.61
N ASP A 104 9.78 11.44 -3.66
CA ASP A 104 10.71 12.53 -3.32
C ASP A 104 10.63 12.95 -1.84
N VAL A 105 9.77 12.25 -1.08
CA VAL A 105 9.61 12.47 0.35
C VAL A 105 10.18 11.31 1.17
N PRO A 106 10.53 11.55 2.44
CA PRO A 106 11.22 10.56 3.27
C PRO A 106 10.48 9.26 3.51
N VAL A 107 9.14 9.28 3.49
CA VAL A 107 8.32 8.11 3.80
C VAL A 107 7.31 7.84 2.68
N LYS A 108 7.25 6.61 2.22
CA LYS A 108 6.23 6.10 1.30
C LYS A 108 5.33 5.13 2.05
N MET A 109 4.05 5.45 2.19
CA MET A 109 3.05 4.56 2.78
C MET A 109 2.21 3.93 1.68
N MET A 110 2.12 2.60 1.67
CA MET A 110 1.37 1.85 0.67
C MET A 110 0.25 1.06 1.33
N GLU A 111 -0.96 1.23 0.82
CA GLU A 111 -2.08 0.38 1.18
C GLU A 111 -1.99 -0.96 0.44
N ARG A 112 -2.22 -2.07 1.16
CA ARG A 112 -2.27 -3.40 0.56
C ARG A 112 -3.36 -4.24 1.22
N SER A 113 -4.31 -4.70 0.42
CA SER A 113 -5.27 -5.70 0.84
C SER A 113 -4.67 -7.09 0.67
N LEU A 114 -4.76 -7.90 1.69
CA LEU A 114 -4.67 -9.34 1.57
C LEU A 114 -5.96 -9.82 0.93
N LEU A 115 -6.05 -9.74 -0.39
CA LEU A 115 -7.05 -10.51 -1.14
C LEU A 115 -6.65 -11.98 -1.01
N ARG A 116 -6.99 -12.58 0.13
CA ARG A 116 -6.95 -14.03 0.34
C ARG A 116 -8.07 -14.63 -0.49
N PHE A 117 -7.92 -14.62 -1.80
CA PHE A 117 -8.65 -15.61 -2.57
C PHE A 117 -8.07 -16.95 -2.19
N ALA A 118 -8.94 -17.81 -1.67
CA ALA A 118 -8.67 -19.18 -1.32
C ALA A 118 -8.22 -19.98 -2.54
N PHE A 119 -7.00 -19.74 -2.98
CA PHE A 119 -6.24 -20.69 -3.76
C PHE A 119 -4.95 -20.92 -3.02
N HIS A 120 -4.67 -22.16 -2.71
CA HIS A 120 -3.42 -22.72 -2.27
C HIS A 120 -2.24 -22.10 -3.06
N ILE A 121 -1.82 -20.96 -2.62
CA ILE A 121 -0.46 -20.51 -2.79
C ILE A 121 0.02 -20.27 -1.37
N GLU A 122 0.31 -21.35 -0.72
CA GLU A 122 1.34 -21.34 0.31
C GLU A 122 2.56 -20.71 -0.32
N THR A 123 3.15 -19.78 0.39
CA THR A 123 4.32 -19.00 -0.01
C THR A 123 4.05 -17.77 -0.87
N TRP A 124 4.32 -16.72 -0.26
CA TRP A 124 4.94 -15.43 -0.59
C TRP A 124 4.21 -14.34 0.19
N LEU A 125 4.76 -14.15 1.24
CA LEU A 125 5.64 -13.23 1.82
C LEU A 125 4.97 -12.34 2.86
N VAL A 126 5.03 -12.81 4.07
CA VAL A 126 5.17 -11.93 5.21
C VAL A 126 6.33 -11.00 4.91
N MET A 127 6.08 -9.75 4.76
CA MET A 127 7.12 -8.75 4.75
C MET A 127 6.67 -7.58 5.58
N VAL A 128 7.22 -7.66 6.69
CA VAL A 128 8.47 -7.18 7.19
C VAL A 128 8.44 -5.70 7.45
N PHE A 129 8.13 -5.44 8.67
CA PHE A 129 8.68 -4.29 9.35
C PHE A 129 10.21 -4.45 9.39
N ARG A 130 10.92 -3.72 8.59
CA ARG A 130 12.32 -3.46 8.83
C ARG A 130 12.45 -2.02 9.28
N LEU A 131 12.31 -1.86 10.58
CA LEU A 131 12.92 -0.76 11.29
C LEU A 131 14.41 -1.08 11.37
N ALA A 132 15.20 -0.38 10.61
CA ALA A 132 16.62 -0.25 10.84
C ALA A 132 16.97 1.23 10.88
#